data_8e072375646e78a0af2b072486193422
#
_entry.id   8e072375646e78a0af2b072486193422
#
_cell.length_a   1.000
_cell.length_b   1.000
_cell.length_c   1.000
_cell.angle_alpha   90.00
_cell.angle_beta   90.00
_cell.angle_gamma   90.00
#
_symmetry.space_group_name_H-M   'P 1'
#
loop_
_entity.id
_entity.type
_entity.pdbx_description
1 polymer ?
#
loop_
_entity_poly.entity_id
_entity_poly.type
_entity_poly.pdbx_seq_one_letter_code
_entity_poly.pdbx_strand_id
1 'polypeptide(L)'
;MEEHYLQQELYDLVKSDTGIFEFIQSGALDGLWYWDLEQIEHEWLSPKFWTTLGYDPEDKKHLASEWQNIINEEDLALSKENLEKHCADPDYPYDQIVRYKHKNGSTVWIRCRGMAIRDSMGKPVRMLGAHTDITDLKIAERELSRISSEYEKVFNGTQDAVFLLRVVGPGQFRFIRNNLAHQHKTGILADQIRDKSPQDLLGEELGNIVAKNYQKCVESKRVVTYEEELALPEGTRFWQTTLTPILEQGNVAYIVGSATDLTERKNLEFKLEKYAHYDTLTGISNRRLFFEYLERIICERGEESQKFSLLYIDLDGFKYVNDTHGHEAGDAVLIAIANRLLQSIRNTDFVARLGGDEFAVILNGNQSFSAVQQFAITLHDKIEEPITMAPLHLTVSASIGIAIFPDSGEDTETLMRNADVAMYDIKKNGKGGIKIYSKQVQ
;
A
#
# COMPACT_ATOMS: atom_id res chain seq x y z
N MET A 1 12.37 -59.51 24.38
CA MET A 1 12.56 -59.45 22.93
C MET A 1 13.70 -60.36 22.61
N GLU A 2 13.52 -61.38 21.78
CA GLU A 2 14.65 -62.21 21.32
C GLU A 2 15.59 -61.32 20.51
N GLU A 3 16.87 -61.28 20.90
CA GLU A 3 17.89 -60.57 20.13
C GLU A 3 17.97 -61.18 18.73
N HIS A 4 17.95 -60.34 17.70
CA HIS A 4 18.01 -60.78 16.31
C HIS A 4 19.40 -61.41 16.07
N TYR A 5 19.48 -62.64 15.53
CA TYR A 5 20.71 -63.36 15.37
C TYR A 5 21.81 -62.58 14.64
N LEU A 6 21.47 -61.75 13.64
CA LEU A 6 22.43 -60.88 12.93
C LEU A 6 23.03 -59.79 13.84
N GLN A 7 22.33 -59.37 14.87
CA GLN A 7 22.89 -58.43 15.84
C GLN A 7 24.01 -59.09 16.67
N GLN A 8 23.77 -60.28 17.10
CA GLN A 8 24.80 -61.02 17.83
C GLN A 8 26.02 -61.40 16.94
N GLU A 9 25.75 -61.79 15.69
CA GLU A 9 26.81 -62.07 14.69
C GLU A 9 27.66 -60.82 14.45
N LEU A 10 27.02 -59.60 14.26
CA LEU A 10 27.74 -58.35 14.09
C LEU A 10 28.60 -58.00 15.32
N TYR A 11 28.07 -58.17 16.53
CA TYR A 11 28.87 -57.95 17.75
C TYR A 11 30.09 -58.84 17.85
N ASP A 12 29.97 -60.12 17.46
CA ASP A 12 31.07 -61.04 17.49
C ASP A 12 32.09 -60.73 16.39
N LEU A 13 31.67 -60.31 15.23
CA LEU A 13 32.53 -59.82 14.14
C LEU A 13 33.30 -58.55 14.55
N VAL A 14 32.65 -57.57 15.15
CA VAL A 14 33.28 -56.30 15.65
C VAL A 14 34.35 -56.60 16.72
N LYS A 15 34.16 -57.65 17.53
CA LYS A 15 35.15 -58.08 18.54
C LYS A 15 36.34 -58.82 17.96
N SER A 16 36.16 -59.60 16.87
CA SER A 16 37.15 -60.50 16.29
C SER A 16 37.91 -59.94 15.10
N ASP A 17 37.31 -58.91 14.39
CA ASP A 17 37.87 -58.33 13.19
C ASP A 17 38.03 -56.82 13.33
N THR A 18 39.29 -56.39 13.43
CA THR A 18 39.61 -54.93 13.53
C THR A 18 39.20 -54.12 12.28
N GLY A 19 39.21 -54.77 11.10
CA GLY A 19 38.81 -54.11 9.84
C GLY A 19 37.33 -53.77 9.81
N ILE A 20 36.43 -54.56 10.42
CA ILE A 20 35.01 -54.24 10.56
C ILE A 20 34.79 -53.07 11.51
N PHE A 21 35.52 -53.06 12.61
CA PHE A 21 35.48 -51.92 13.55
C PHE A 21 35.97 -50.62 12.88
N GLU A 22 37.10 -50.67 12.16
CA GLU A 22 37.64 -49.53 11.38
C GLU A 22 36.68 -49.08 10.31
N PHE A 23 35.99 -49.98 9.59
CA PHE A 23 34.96 -49.62 8.60
C PHE A 23 33.79 -48.87 9.24
N ILE A 24 33.25 -49.41 10.34
CA ILE A 24 32.15 -48.77 11.06
C ILE A 24 32.57 -47.35 11.55
N GLN A 25 33.76 -47.27 12.13
CA GLN A 25 34.32 -46.02 12.64
C GLN A 25 34.53 -44.99 11.53
N SER A 26 35.13 -45.36 10.43
CA SER A 26 35.48 -44.48 9.33
C SER A 26 34.26 -44.06 8.48
N GLY A 27 33.27 -44.93 8.36
CA GLY A 27 32.09 -44.73 7.54
C GLY A 27 30.91 -44.02 8.24
N ALA A 28 30.76 -44.22 9.56
CA ALA A 28 29.60 -43.77 10.30
C ALA A 28 29.85 -42.55 11.21
N LEU A 29 31.11 -42.21 11.49
CA LEU A 29 31.49 -41.17 12.45
C LEU A 29 32.59 -40.27 11.86
N ASP A 30 32.50 -38.96 12.13
CA ASP A 30 33.56 -37.99 11.78
C ASP A 30 34.65 -37.93 12.87
N GLY A 31 34.46 -38.63 13.96
CA GLY A 31 35.46 -38.82 15.02
C GLY A 31 34.92 -39.69 16.13
N LEU A 32 35.80 -40.56 16.65
CA LEU A 32 35.59 -41.31 17.89
C LEU A 32 36.58 -40.77 18.92
N TRP A 33 36.17 -40.67 20.17
CA TRP A 33 37.04 -40.25 21.25
C TRP A 33 36.85 -41.14 22.48
N TYR A 34 37.97 -41.37 23.17
CA TYR A 34 38.01 -42.17 24.37
C TYR A 34 38.91 -41.48 25.41
N TRP A 35 38.32 -41.05 26.53
CA TRP A 35 38.97 -40.19 27.52
C TRP A 35 39.14 -40.90 28.84
N ASP A 36 40.35 -40.78 29.43
CA ASP A 36 40.65 -41.28 30.76
C ASP A 36 40.28 -40.24 31.83
N LEU A 37 39.21 -40.53 32.60
CA LEU A 37 38.76 -39.63 33.66
C LEU A 37 39.60 -39.72 34.94
N GLU A 38 40.48 -40.73 35.05
CA GLU A 38 41.42 -40.85 36.17
C GLU A 38 42.76 -40.17 35.88
N GLN A 39 43.11 -40.05 34.60
CA GLN A 39 44.25 -39.31 34.10
C GLN A 39 43.77 -38.35 33.01
N ILE A 40 43.12 -37.27 33.42
CA ILE A 40 42.35 -36.36 32.56
C ILE A 40 43.12 -35.71 31.42
N GLU A 41 44.45 -35.77 31.44
CA GLU A 41 45.29 -35.29 30.33
C GLU A 41 45.35 -36.29 29.16
N HIS A 42 44.96 -37.56 29.38
CA HIS A 42 45.04 -38.61 28.38
C HIS A 42 43.70 -38.85 27.69
N GLU A 43 43.68 -38.54 26.43
CA GLU A 43 42.49 -38.72 25.58
C GLU A 43 42.90 -39.19 24.18
N TRP A 44 42.38 -40.33 23.77
CA TRP A 44 42.57 -40.79 22.40
C TRP A 44 41.43 -40.27 21.51
N LEU A 45 41.82 -39.64 20.40
CA LEU A 45 40.93 -39.19 19.34
C LEU A 45 41.28 -39.91 18.05
N SER A 46 40.26 -40.40 17.33
CA SER A 46 40.47 -41.10 16.07
C SER A 46 41.12 -40.19 15.01
N PRO A 47 41.88 -40.74 14.07
CA PRO A 47 42.49 -39.97 12.98
C PRO A 47 41.49 -39.10 12.21
N LYS A 48 40.27 -39.60 12.02
CA LYS A 48 39.19 -38.89 11.32
C LYS A 48 38.84 -37.54 11.95
N PHE A 49 38.82 -37.46 13.29
CA PHE A 49 38.57 -36.17 13.98
C PHE A 49 39.59 -35.09 13.57
N TRP A 50 40.88 -35.45 13.59
CA TRP A 50 41.94 -34.51 13.24
C TRP A 50 41.92 -34.10 11.77
N THR A 51 41.70 -35.08 10.86
CA THR A 51 41.58 -34.77 9.41
C THR A 51 40.38 -33.92 9.08
N THR A 52 39.25 -34.11 9.77
CA THR A 52 38.06 -33.23 9.65
C THR A 52 38.38 -31.78 10.02
N LEU A 53 39.30 -31.57 10.97
CA LEU A 53 39.76 -30.22 11.36
C LEU A 53 40.99 -29.75 10.56
N GLY A 54 41.48 -30.54 9.57
CA GLY A 54 42.60 -30.19 8.70
C GLY A 54 43.97 -30.39 9.33
N TYR A 55 44.07 -31.12 10.45
CA TYR A 55 45.32 -31.44 11.12
C TYR A 55 45.78 -32.85 10.73
N ASP A 56 47.12 -33.05 10.75
CA ASP A 56 47.70 -34.39 10.57
C ASP A 56 47.60 -35.21 11.87
N PRO A 57 46.94 -36.39 11.85
CA PRO A 57 46.82 -37.24 13.03
C PRO A 57 48.17 -37.73 13.57
N GLU A 58 49.21 -37.91 12.72
CA GLU A 58 50.50 -38.40 13.12
C GLU A 58 51.30 -37.42 14.00
N ASP A 59 50.93 -36.12 13.91
CA ASP A 59 51.51 -35.05 14.75
C ASP A 59 50.90 -35.02 16.17
N LYS A 60 49.88 -35.83 16.48
CA LYS A 60 49.10 -35.75 17.70
C LYS A 60 49.62 -36.69 18.79
N LYS A 61 49.62 -36.14 20.02
CA LYS A 61 50.13 -36.86 21.21
C LYS A 61 49.00 -37.48 22.06
N HIS A 62 47.76 -37.37 21.60
CA HIS A 62 46.58 -37.85 22.34
C HIS A 62 46.43 -37.23 23.74
N LEU A 63 46.67 -35.91 23.84
CA LEU A 63 46.47 -35.12 25.02
C LEU A 63 45.18 -34.28 24.90
N ALA A 64 44.40 -34.18 25.96
CA ALA A 64 43.19 -33.38 26.01
C ALA A 64 43.43 -31.89 25.69
N SER A 65 44.60 -31.35 26.07
CA SER A 65 44.99 -29.96 25.76
C SER A 65 45.07 -29.67 24.26
N GLU A 66 45.27 -30.66 23.38
CA GLU A 66 45.41 -30.44 21.94
C GLU A 66 44.11 -30.00 21.28
N TRP A 67 42.95 -30.57 21.67
CA TRP A 67 41.65 -30.12 21.17
C TRP A 67 41.13 -28.92 21.95
N GLN A 68 41.46 -28.82 23.25
CA GLN A 68 41.07 -27.67 24.08
C GLN A 68 41.65 -26.32 23.56
N ASN A 69 42.79 -26.36 22.89
CA ASN A 69 43.42 -25.18 22.29
C ASN A 69 42.76 -24.74 20.97
N ILE A 70 41.95 -25.56 20.35
CA ILE A 70 41.28 -25.27 19.05
C ILE A 70 39.77 -25.22 19.12
N ILE A 71 39.18 -25.55 20.27
CA ILE A 71 37.76 -25.33 20.53
C ILE A 71 37.47 -23.85 20.88
N ASN A 72 36.28 -23.37 20.59
CA ASN A 72 35.82 -22.04 21.05
C ASN A 72 35.78 -21.99 22.59
N GLU A 73 36.23 -20.89 23.19
CA GLU A 73 36.35 -20.73 24.65
C GLU A 73 35.00 -20.91 25.39
N GLU A 74 33.92 -20.35 24.85
CA GLU A 74 32.57 -20.50 25.43
C GLU A 74 32.09 -21.96 25.36
N ASP A 75 32.37 -22.63 24.24
CA ASP A 75 31.99 -24.03 24.05
C ASP A 75 32.83 -24.96 24.91
N LEU A 76 34.09 -24.63 25.17
CA LEU A 76 34.93 -25.36 26.12
C LEU A 76 34.38 -25.30 27.54
N ALA A 77 33.99 -24.11 27.98
CA ALA A 77 33.40 -23.94 29.31
C ALA A 77 32.10 -24.74 29.45
N LEU A 78 31.22 -24.70 28.44
CA LEU A 78 29.96 -25.46 28.40
C LEU A 78 30.25 -26.99 28.39
N SER A 79 31.27 -27.43 27.62
CA SER A 79 31.63 -28.83 27.52
C SER A 79 32.11 -29.39 28.86
N LYS A 80 32.88 -28.62 29.64
CA LYS A 80 33.29 -28.99 31.00
C LYS A 80 32.11 -29.11 31.95
N GLU A 81 31.23 -28.12 31.95
CA GLU A 81 30.00 -28.14 32.77
C GLU A 81 29.12 -29.35 32.45
N ASN A 82 28.90 -29.63 31.16
CA ASN A 82 28.12 -30.80 30.72
C ASN A 82 28.78 -32.14 31.09
N LEU A 83 30.10 -32.22 31.03
CA LEU A 83 30.83 -33.38 31.49
C LEU A 83 30.63 -33.64 32.99
N GLU A 84 30.76 -32.62 33.83
CA GLU A 84 30.53 -32.71 35.27
C GLU A 84 29.10 -33.18 35.58
N LYS A 85 28.10 -32.62 34.92
CA LYS A 85 26.70 -33.04 35.08
C LYS A 85 26.48 -34.49 34.68
N HIS A 86 27.00 -34.90 33.54
CA HIS A 86 26.89 -36.28 33.05
C HIS A 86 27.62 -37.29 33.94
N CYS A 87 28.77 -36.89 34.46
CA CYS A 87 29.50 -37.75 35.42
C CYS A 87 28.75 -37.86 36.78
N ALA A 88 28.08 -36.83 37.23
CA ALA A 88 27.30 -36.83 38.46
C ALA A 88 25.96 -37.59 38.30
N ASP A 89 25.29 -37.48 37.18
CA ASP A 89 23.99 -38.07 36.88
C ASP A 89 24.05 -38.89 35.57
N PRO A 90 23.94 -40.26 35.64
CA PRO A 90 23.95 -41.10 34.46
C PRO A 90 22.83 -40.84 33.46
N ASP A 91 21.70 -40.29 33.92
CA ASP A 91 20.55 -39.99 33.05
C ASP A 91 20.68 -38.63 32.38
N TYR A 92 21.63 -37.77 32.78
CA TYR A 92 21.93 -36.52 32.09
C TYR A 92 22.68 -36.78 30.77
N PRO A 93 22.10 -36.43 29.60
CA PRO A 93 22.74 -36.76 28.32
C PRO A 93 23.98 -35.88 28.07
N TYR A 94 25.07 -36.50 27.62
CA TYR A 94 26.20 -35.77 27.06
C TYR A 94 25.98 -35.62 25.55
N ASP A 95 25.31 -34.56 25.10
CA ASP A 95 25.02 -34.25 23.71
C ASP A 95 25.08 -32.74 23.52
N GLN A 96 26.04 -32.26 22.77
CA GLN A 96 26.27 -30.82 22.60
C GLN A 96 26.84 -30.51 21.22
N ILE A 97 26.66 -29.28 20.78
CA ILE A 97 27.24 -28.76 19.54
C ILE A 97 28.33 -27.77 19.93
N VAL A 98 29.53 -27.98 19.43
CA VAL A 98 30.71 -27.17 19.72
C VAL A 98 31.38 -26.67 18.43
N ARG A 99 32.07 -25.57 18.53
CA ARG A 99 32.84 -24.96 17.43
C ARG A 99 34.32 -25.24 17.59
N TYR A 100 34.91 -25.81 16.57
CA TYR A 100 36.36 -25.96 16.47
C TYR A 100 36.92 -25.01 15.40
N LYS A 101 38.18 -24.62 15.61
CA LYS A 101 38.95 -23.87 14.62
C LYS A 101 39.66 -24.85 13.71
N HIS A 102 39.29 -24.89 12.43
CA HIS A 102 40.02 -25.63 11.41
C HIS A 102 41.40 -25.03 11.17
N LYS A 103 42.39 -25.81 10.74
CA LYS A 103 43.77 -25.37 10.46
C LYS A 103 43.84 -24.20 9.49
N ASN A 104 42.94 -24.08 8.55
CA ASN A 104 42.81 -22.92 7.60
C ASN A 104 42.16 -21.67 8.19
N GLY A 105 41.73 -21.70 9.46
CA GLY A 105 41.10 -20.61 10.15
C GLY A 105 39.57 -20.57 10.10
N SER A 106 38.92 -21.44 9.32
CA SER A 106 37.46 -21.59 9.30
C SER A 106 36.93 -22.25 10.57
N THR A 107 35.61 -22.11 10.79
CA THR A 107 34.92 -22.76 11.91
C THR A 107 34.30 -24.08 11.43
N VAL A 108 34.54 -25.14 12.16
CA VAL A 108 33.88 -26.45 12.00
C VAL A 108 32.94 -26.69 13.17
N TRP A 109 31.69 -27.02 12.86
CA TRP A 109 30.65 -27.30 13.84
C TRP A 109 30.55 -28.80 14.08
N ILE A 110 30.88 -29.25 15.29
CA ILE A 110 30.86 -30.65 15.66
C ILE A 110 29.75 -30.90 16.68
N ARG A 111 28.89 -31.87 16.40
CA ARG A 111 28.00 -32.43 17.43
C ARG A 111 28.78 -33.54 18.16
N CYS A 112 28.99 -33.33 19.45
CA CYS A 112 29.71 -34.23 20.32
C CYS A 112 28.71 -34.95 21.23
N ARG A 113 28.71 -36.29 21.16
CA ARG A 113 27.89 -37.17 22.03
C ARG A 113 28.78 -38.15 22.71
N GLY A 114 28.44 -38.46 23.98
CA GLY A 114 29.24 -39.39 24.75
C GLY A 114 28.48 -40.07 25.87
N MET A 115 29.11 -41.07 26.44
CA MET A 115 28.65 -41.80 27.63
C MET A 115 29.81 -42.08 28.59
N ALA A 116 29.54 -41.98 29.87
CA ALA A 116 30.49 -42.37 30.90
C ALA A 116 30.50 -43.91 31.11
N ILE A 117 31.68 -44.50 31.07
CA ILE A 117 31.90 -45.87 31.49
C ILE A 117 32.27 -45.85 32.96
N ARG A 118 31.54 -46.62 33.75
CA ARG A 118 31.63 -46.60 35.22
C ARG A 118 32.20 -47.91 35.73
N ASP A 119 32.94 -47.86 36.84
CA ASP A 119 33.41 -49.01 37.56
C ASP A 119 32.29 -49.76 38.33
N SER A 120 32.65 -50.82 39.02
CA SER A 120 31.71 -51.63 39.81
C SER A 120 31.06 -50.89 40.98
N MET A 121 31.60 -49.71 41.37
CA MET A 121 31.07 -48.86 42.41
C MET A 121 30.25 -47.66 41.84
N GLY A 122 30.07 -47.61 40.52
CA GLY A 122 29.33 -46.55 39.83
C GLY A 122 30.13 -45.26 39.55
N LYS A 123 31.44 -45.26 39.89
CA LYS A 123 32.30 -44.11 39.63
C LYS A 123 32.62 -44.04 38.13
N PRO A 124 32.46 -42.88 37.45
CA PRO A 124 32.90 -42.72 36.07
C PRO A 124 34.44 -42.81 35.98
N VAL A 125 34.95 -43.72 35.15
CA VAL A 125 36.39 -43.95 34.98
C VAL A 125 36.87 -43.64 33.57
N ARG A 126 35.98 -43.72 32.57
CA ARG A 126 36.22 -43.38 31.17
C ARG A 126 35.02 -42.68 30.56
N MET A 127 35.28 -41.91 29.52
CA MET A 127 34.25 -41.42 28.60
C MET A 127 34.49 -41.97 27.20
N LEU A 128 33.43 -42.43 26.57
CA LEU A 128 33.43 -42.84 25.17
C LEU A 128 32.46 -41.96 24.42
N GLY A 129 32.88 -41.44 23.27
CA GLY A 129 31.95 -40.62 22.48
C GLY A 129 32.30 -40.53 21.01
N ALA A 130 31.38 -39.87 20.29
CA ALA A 130 31.45 -39.70 18.86
C ALA A 130 31.27 -38.26 18.47
N HIS A 131 31.96 -37.85 17.44
CA HIS A 131 31.82 -36.59 16.78
C HIS A 131 31.08 -36.76 15.44
N THR A 132 30.24 -35.80 15.11
CA THR A 132 29.58 -35.67 13.80
C THR A 132 29.80 -34.27 13.31
N ASP A 133 30.39 -34.09 12.11
CA ASP A 133 30.52 -32.80 11.47
C ASP A 133 29.15 -32.36 10.93
N ILE A 134 28.67 -31.27 11.45
CA ILE A 134 27.38 -30.64 11.03
C ILE A 134 27.62 -29.28 10.39
N THR A 135 28.81 -28.99 9.90
CA THR A 135 29.19 -27.68 9.34
C THR A 135 28.32 -27.33 8.15
N ASP A 136 28.17 -28.26 7.19
CA ASP A 136 27.32 -28.01 6.00
C ASP A 136 25.87 -27.77 6.37
N LEU A 137 25.33 -28.51 7.36
CA LEU A 137 23.97 -28.25 7.87
C LEU A 137 23.85 -26.86 8.47
N LYS A 138 24.83 -26.44 9.29
CA LYS A 138 24.84 -25.10 9.92
C LYS A 138 25.01 -23.98 8.90
N ILE A 139 25.80 -24.19 7.85
CA ILE A 139 25.94 -23.25 6.74
C ILE A 139 24.59 -23.12 6.00
N ALA A 140 23.95 -24.24 5.65
CA ALA A 140 22.66 -24.26 4.96
C ALA A 140 21.54 -23.59 5.80
N GLU A 141 21.47 -23.88 7.10
CA GLU A 141 20.52 -23.24 8.02
C GLU A 141 20.69 -21.71 8.05
N ARG A 142 21.95 -21.26 8.17
CA ARG A 142 22.26 -19.82 8.20
C ARG A 142 21.92 -19.14 6.89
N GLU A 143 22.26 -19.76 5.76
CA GLU A 143 21.97 -19.22 4.44
C GLU A 143 20.45 -19.13 4.20
N LEU A 144 19.70 -20.16 4.56
CA LEU A 144 18.23 -20.13 4.49
C LEU A 144 17.64 -19.03 5.36
N SER A 145 18.16 -18.87 6.59
CA SER A 145 17.72 -17.80 7.49
C SER A 145 18.04 -16.41 6.93
N ARG A 146 19.24 -16.25 6.31
CA ARG A 146 19.65 -15.00 5.66
C ARG A 146 18.73 -14.64 4.50
N ILE A 147 18.51 -15.60 3.59
CA ILE A 147 17.63 -15.41 2.42
C ILE A 147 16.21 -15.08 2.87
N SER A 148 15.69 -15.80 3.87
CA SER A 148 14.35 -15.53 4.42
C SER A 148 14.25 -14.12 5.01
N SER A 149 15.26 -13.68 5.77
CA SER A 149 15.31 -12.33 6.35
C SER A 149 15.41 -11.24 5.27
N GLU A 150 16.23 -11.45 4.24
CA GLU A 150 16.35 -10.50 3.11
C GLU A 150 15.02 -10.39 2.34
N TYR A 151 14.39 -11.53 2.06
CA TYR A 151 13.06 -11.55 1.43
C TYR A 151 12.03 -10.78 2.25
N GLU A 152 11.96 -10.99 3.57
CA GLU A 152 11.03 -10.26 4.45
C GLU A 152 11.29 -8.75 4.44
N LYS A 153 12.55 -8.33 4.44
CA LYS A 153 12.90 -6.90 4.37
C LYS A 153 12.44 -6.26 3.06
N VAL A 154 12.66 -6.93 1.93
CA VAL A 154 12.21 -6.42 0.62
C VAL A 154 10.70 -6.41 0.54
N PHE A 155 10.04 -7.52 0.91
CA PHE A 155 8.59 -7.67 0.84
C PHE A 155 7.85 -6.65 1.71
N ASN A 156 8.35 -6.38 2.93
CA ASN A 156 7.74 -5.44 3.87
C ASN A 156 8.27 -4.01 3.76
N GLY A 157 9.37 -3.78 3.02
CA GLY A 157 9.99 -2.47 2.85
C GLY A 157 9.36 -1.60 1.75
N THR A 158 8.45 -2.15 0.94
CA THR A 158 7.76 -1.41 -0.10
C THR A 158 6.58 -0.62 0.44
N GLN A 159 6.29 0.56 -0.15
CA GLN A 159 5.11 1.34 0.17
C GLN A 159 3.84 0.83 -0.51
N ASP A 160 3.98 0.04 -1.56
CA ASP A 160 2.87 -0.57 -2.26
C ASP A 160 2.30 -1.75 -1.46
N ALA A 161 0.99 -1.91 -1.54
CA ALA A 161 0.28 -3.03 -0.96
C ALA A 161 0.54 -4.27 -1.82
N VAL A 162 1.42 -5.18 -1.38
CA VAL A 162 1.79 -6.39 -2.12
C VAL A 162 1.11 -7.61 -1.51
N PHE A 163 0.58 -8.47 -2.38
CA PHE A 163 -0.02 -9.75 -1.99
C PHE A 163 0.36 -10.86 -2.99
N LEU A 164 0.33 -12.09 -2.50
CA LEU A 164 0.60 -13.29 -3.29
C LEU A 164 -0.63 -14.19 -3.28
N LEU A 165 -1.06 -14.60 -4.46
CA LEU A 165 -2.16 -15.53 -4.70
C LEU A 165 -1.64 -16.83 -5.29
N ARG A 166 -2.26 -17.95 -4.91
CA ARG A 166 -2.15 -19.24 -5.60
C ARG A 166 -3.38 -19.47 -6.47
N VAL A 167 -3.17 -19.91 -7.70
CA VAL A 167 -4.23 -20.35 -8.61
C VAL A 167 -4.53 -21.81 -8.31
N VAL A 168 -5.72 -22.11 -7.82
CA VAL A 168 -6.13 -23.49 -7.45
C VAL A 168 -7.02 -24.15 -8.50
N GLY A 169 -7.59 -23.35 -9.40
CA GLY A 169 -8.42 -23.79 -10.50
C GLY A 169 -8.98 -22.62 -11.32
N PRO A 170 -9.72 -22.87 -12.39
CA PRO A 170 -10.34 -21.82 -13.18
C PRO A 170 -11.25 -20.92 -12.32
N GLY A 171 -10.93 -19.63 -12.24
CA GLY A 171 -11.64 -18.66 -11.41
C GLY A 171 -11.47 -18.85 -9.90
N GLN A 172 -10.62 -19.75 -9.45
CA GLN A 172 -10.42 -20.05 -8.04
C GLN A 172 -9.03 -19.64 -7.58
N PHE A 173 -8.99 -18.73 -6.62
CA PHE A 173 -7.79 -18.12 -6.09
C PHE A 173 -7.73 -18.24 -4.57
N ARG A 174 -6.52 -18.40 -4.03
CA ARG A 174 -6.28 -18.42 -2.59
C ARG A 174 -5.12 -17.48 -2.27
N PHE A 175 -5.33 -16.58 -1.34
CA PHE A 175 -4.27 -15.73 -0.82
C PHE A 175 -3.26 -16.55 -0.02
N ILE A 176 -1.98 -16.31 -0.24
CA ILE A 176 -0.89 -16.93 0.51
C ILE A 176 -0.40 -15.99 1.60
N ARG A 177 -0.14 -14.75 1.22
CA ARG A 177 0.38 -13.73 2.14
C ARG A 177 0.22 -12.32 1.58
N ASN A 178 0.37 -11.34 2.46
CA ASN A 178 0.42 -9.93 2.14
C ASN A 178 1.53 -9.25 2.96
N ASN A 179 2.06 -8.12 2.44
CA ASN A 179 3.06 -7.33 3.13
C ASN A 179 2.43 -6.37 4.16
N LEU A 180 3.29 -5.72 4.96
CA LEU A 180 2.85 -4.75 5.97
C LEU A 180 2.07 -3.58 5.35
N ALA A 181 2.48 -3.08 4.18
CA ALA A 181 1.77 -1.99 3.51
C ALA A 181 0.33 -2.38 3.13
N HIS A 182 0.13 -3.63 2.64
CA HIS A 182 -1.21 -4.14 2.35
C HIS A 182 -2.05 -4.23 3.64
N GLN A 183 -1.48 -4.77 4.73
CA GLN A 183 -2.19 -4.89 6.01
C GLN A 183 -2.63 -3.53 6.54
N HIS A 184 -1.73 -2.54 6.52
CA HIS A 184 -2.02 -1.18 6.98
C HIS A 184 -3.08 -0.46 6.13
N LYS A 185 -3.03 -0.63 4.82
CA LYS A 185 -3.92 0.10 3.90
C LYS A 185 -5.30 -0.54 3.75
N THR A 186 -5.40 -1.87 3.94
CA THR A 186 -6.67 -2.61 3.77
C THR A 186 -7.32 -3.02 5.08
N GLY A 187 -6.59 -2.99 6.20
CA GLY A 187 -7.03 -3.52 7.49
C GLY A 187 -7.02 -5.06 7.56
N ILE A 188 -6.59 -5.78 6.50
CA ILE A 188 -6.60 -7.24 6.44
C ILE A 188 -5.25 -7.78 6.92
N LEU A 189 -5.22 -8.38 8.10
CA LEU A 189 -4.00 -8.91 8.73
C LEU A 189 -3.50 -10.20 8.05
N ALA A 190 -2.21 -10.51 8.24
CA ALA A 190 -1.56 -11.69 7.63
C ALA A 190 -2.25 -13.02 7.97
N ASP A 191 -2.72 -13.17 9.21
CA ASP A 191 -3.41 -14.40 9.64
C ASP A 191 -4.82 -14.52 9.08
N GLN A 192 -5.45 -13.38 8.80
CA GLN A 192 -6.80 -13.33 8.23
C GLN A 192 -6.83 -13.64 6.74
N ILE A 193 -5.75 -13.30 6.01
CA ILE A 193 -5.70 -13.44 4.55
C ILE A 193 -5.32 -14.85 4.10
N ARG A 194 -4.56 -15.60 4.92
CA ARG A 194 -3.99 -16.89 4.55
C ARG A 194 -5.07 -17.90 4.18
N ASP A 195 -4.93 -18.49 2.97
CA ASP A 195 -5.80 -19.49 2.36
C ASP A 195 -7.27 -19.05 2.15
N LYS A 196 -7.54 -17.76 2.22
CA LYS A 196 -8.85 -17.16 1.92
C LYS A 196 -9.00 -16.88 0.43
N SER A 197 -10.25 -16.97 -0.06
CA SER A 197 -10.60 -16.49 -1.39
C SER A 197 -10.88 -14.99 -1.39
N PRO A 198 -10.90 -14.34 -2.57
CA PRO A 198 -11.37 -12.95 -2.68
C PRO A 198 -12.77 -12.74 -2.11
N GLN A 199 -13.67 -13.70 -2.30
CA GLN A 199 -15.04 -13.66 -1.79
C GLN A 199 -15.09 -13.76 -0.25
N ASP A 200 -14.23 -14.59 0.36
CA ASP A 200 -14.15 -14.71 1.82
C ASP A 200 -13.71 -13.40 2.49
N LEU A 201 -12.89 -12.58 1.79
CA LEU A 201 -12.33 -11.34 2.33
C LEU A 201 -13.15 -10.10 2.01
N LEU A 202 -13.75 -10.02 0.81
CA LEU A 202 -14.39 -8.82 0.27
C LEU A 202 -15.91 -8.99 0.10
N GLY A 203 -16.46 -10.17 0.43
CA GLY A 203 -17.84 -10.53 0.13
C GLY A 203 -18.04 -10.96 -1.32
N GLU A 204 -19.22 -11.51 -1.62
CA GLU A 204 -19.50 -12.13 -2.92
C GLU A 204 -19.40 -11.15 -4.10
N GLU A 205 -19.98 -9.98 -3.99
CA GLU A 205 -20.06 -9.03 -5.10
C GLU A 205 -18.67 -8.50 -5.48
N LEU A 206 -17.97 -7.91 -4.53
CA LEU A 206 -16.65 -7.31 -4.75
C LEU A 206 -15.59 -8.38 -5.01
N GLY A 207 -15.64 -9.50 -4.28
CA GLY A 207 -14.74 -10.64 -4.48
C GLY A 207 -14.84 -11.23 -5.89
N ASN A 208 -16.04 -11.28 -6.47
CA ASN A 208 -16.25 -11.74 -7.85
C ASN A 208 -15.68 -10.75 -8.89
N ILE A 209 -15.79 -9.45 -8.65
CA ILE A 209 -15.20 -8.41 -9.52
C ILE A 209 -13.68 -8.56 -9.55
N VAL A 210 -13.06 -8.65 -8.38
CA VAL A 210 -11.61 -8.81 -8.24
C VAL A 210 -11.12 -10.13 -8.84
N ALA A 211 -11.84 -11.23 -8.60
CA ALA A 211 -11.52 -12.55 -9.17
C ALA A 211 -11.55 -12.56 -10.70
N LYS A 212 -12.43 -11.78 -11.35
CA LYS A 212 -12.44 -11.62 -12.82
C LYS A 212 -11.14 -11.01 -13.34
N ASN A 213 -10.56 -10.04 -12.62
CA ASN A 213 -9.28 -9.43 -13.01
C ASN A 213 -8.12 -10.41 -12.83
N TYR A 214 -8.14 -11.24 -11.77
CA TYR A 214 -7.17 -12.33 -11.59
C TYR A 214 -7.28 -13.36 -12.72
N GLN A 215 -8.48 -13.71 -13.12
CA GLN A 215 -8.71 -14.64 -14.21
C GLN A 215 -8.20 -14.10 -15.56
N LYS A 216 -8.39 -12.81 -15.85
CA LYS A 216 -7.77 -12.15 -17.03
C LYS A 216 -6.25 -12.27 -17.04
N CYS A 217 -5.60 -12.13 -15.87
CA CYS A 217 -4.17 -12.31 -15.74
C CYS A 217 -3.75 -13.75 -16.04
N VAL A 218 -4.50 -14.74 -15.55
CA VAL A 218 -4.26 -16.17 -15.82
C VAL A 218 -4.42 -16.48 -17.31
N GLU A 219 -5.48 -16.01 -17.95
CA GLU A 219 -5.78 -16.28 -19.36
C GLU A 219 -4.77 -15.64 -20.31
N SER A 220 -4.43 -14.37 -20.04
CA SER A 220 -3.48 -13.64 -20.87
C SER A 220 -2.04 -14.09 -20.67
N LYS A 221 -1.70 -14.67 -19.52
CA LYS A 221 -0.34 -14.98 -19.06
C LYS A 221 0.61 -13.78 -19.14
N ARG A 222 0.06 -12.57 -19.00
CA ARG A 222 0.78 -11.28 -19.08
C ARG A 222 0.44 -10.43 -17.87
N VAL A 223 1.26 -9.44 -17.63
CA VAL A 223 0.99 -8.41 -16.62
C VAL A 223 -0.30 -7.67 -16.99
N VAL A 224 -1.21 -7.53 -16.01
CA VAL A 224 -2.48 -6.81 -16.15
C VAL A 224 -2.48 -5.68 -15.13
N THR A 225 -2.69 -4.44 -15.59
CA THR A 225 -2.81 -3.26 -14.72
C THR A 225 -4.19 -2.63 -14.93
N TYR A 226 -4.86 -2.26 -13.86
CA TYR A 226 -6.17 -1.61 -13.86
C TYR A 226 -6.34 -0.70 -12.65
N GLU A 227 -7.24 0.28 -12.79
CA GLU A 227 -7.69 1.11 -11.66
C GLU A 227 -9.03 0.56 -11.15
N GLU A 228 -9.21 0.62 -9.84
CA GLU A 228 -10.44 0.18 -9.18
C GLU A 228 -10.76 1.07 -7.97
N GLU A 229 -12.04 1.17 -7.67
CA GLU A 229 -12.55 1.83 -6.47
C GLU A 229 -13.07 0.75 -5.53
N LEU A 230 -12.51 0.69 -4.32
CA LEU A 230 -12.87 -0.30 -3.32
C LEU A 230 -13.43 0.38 -2.07
N ALA A 231 -14.64 -0.02 -1.68
CA ALA A 231 -15.22 0.34 -0.39
C ALA A 231 -14.65 -0.59 0.69
N LEU A 232 -13.68 -0.10 1.44
CA LEU A 232 -13.04 -0.80 2.56
C LEU A 232 -13.64 -0.33 3.90
N PRO A 233 -13.43 -1.06 5.01
CA PRO A 233 -13.96 -0.67 6.33
C PRO A 233 -13.54 0.75 6.77
N GLU A 234 -12.40 1.25 6.31
CA GLU A 234 -11.88 2.58 6.62
C GLU A 234 -12.32 3.67 5.63
N GLY A 235 -13.16 3.34 4.65
CA GLY A 235 -13.66 4.26 3.62
C GLY A 235 -13.34 3.82 2.19
N THR A 236 -13.88 4.57 1.24
CA THR A 236 -13.65 4.33 -0.19
C THR A 236 -12.24 4.77 -0.58
N ARG A 237 -11.51 3.90 -1.28
CA ARG A 237 -10.15 4.16 -1.78
C ARG A 237 -10.04 3.84 -3.26
N PHE A 238 -9.20 4.58 -3.95
CA PHE A 238 -8.86 4.36 -5.35
C PHE A 238 -7.52 3.65 -5.44
N TRP A 239 -7.48 2.53 -6.16
CA TRP A 239 -6.30 1.69 -6.30
C TRP A 239 -5.89 1.55 -7.75
N GLN A 240 -4.58 1.56 -8.01
CA GLN A 240 -4.01 1.02 -9.23
C GLN A 240 -3.39 -0.33 -8.89
N THR A 241 -4.01 -1.40 -9.38
CA THR A 241 -3.57 -2.77 -9.11
C THR A 241 -2.86 -3.34 -10.34
N THR A 242 -1.66 -3.84 -10.14
CA THR A 242 -0.87 -4.55 -11.14
C THR A 242 -0.74 -6.01 -10.73
N LEU A 243 -1.17 -6.91 -11.61
CA LEU A 243 -1.09 -8.36 -11.44
C LEU A 243 0.01 -8.93 -12.32
N THR A 244 0.97 -9.61 -11.72
CA THR A 244 2.08 -10.27 -12.41
C THR A 244 1.94 -11.79 -12.27
N PRO A 245 1.75 -12.53 -13.39
CA PRO A 245 1.63 -13.98 -13.34
C PRO A 245 2.99 -14.64 -13.15
N ILE A 246 3.06 -15.66 -12.28
CA ILE A 246 4.21 -16.54 -12.13
C ILE A 246 3.85 -17.89 -12.74
N LEU A 247 4.64 -18.31 -13.74
CA LEU A 247 4.41 -19.54 -14.47
C LEU A 247 5.25 -20.69 -13.90
N GLU A 248 4.60 -21.84 -13.69
CA GLU A 248 5.23 -23.11 -13.42
C GLU A 248 4.77 -24.12 -14.47
N GLN A 249 5.71 -24.78 -15.12
CA GLN A 249 5.44 -25.74 -16.20
C GLN A 249 4.49 -25.22 -17.30
N GLY A 250 4.60 -23.90 -17.63
CA GLY A 250 3.80 -23.24 -18.66
C GLY A 250 2.38 -22.81 -18.24
N ASN A 251 1.97 -23.07 -17.01
CA ASN A 251 0.72 -22.62 -16.43
C ASN A 251 0.96 -21.56 -15.35
N VAL A 252 0.00 -20.65 -15.16
CA VAL A 252 0.08 -19.65 -14.07
C VAL A 252 -0.23 -20.37 -12.77
N ALA A 253 0.79 -20.55 -11.93
CA ALA A 253 0.65 -21.16 -10.61
C ALA A 253 0.36 -20.10 -9.53
N TYR A 254 0.96 -18.92 -9.65
CA TYR A 254 0.78 -17.83 -8.71
C TYR A 254 0.58 -16.49 -9.42
N ILE A 255 -0.01 -15.54 -8.70
CA ILE A 255 -0.11 -14.13 -9.10
C ILE A 255 0.45 -13.28 -7.97
N VAL A 256 1.40 -12.41 -8.30
CA VAL A 256 1.82 -11.31 -7.42
C VAL A 256 0.97 -10.10 -7.76
N GLY A 257 0.20 -9.60 -6.80
CA GLY A 257 -0.50 -8.34 -6.91
C GLY A 257 0.27 -7.24 -6.19
N SER A 258 0.41 -6.08 -6.86
CA SER A 258 0.91 -4.85 -6.27
C SER A 258 -0.14 -3.76 -6.46
N ALA A 259 -0.60 -3.17 -5.38
CA ALA A 259 -1.64 -2.13 -5.40
C ALA A 259 -1.11 -0.83 -4.80
N THR A 260 -1.12 0.22 -5.62
CA THR A 260 -0.74 1.57 -5.24
C THR A 260 -2.01 2.36 -4.91
N ASP A 261 -2.05 3.02 -3.75
CA ASP A 261 -3.16 3.86 -3.32
C ASP A 261 -3.10 5.21 -4.06
N LEU A 262 -4.10 5.48 -4.90
CA LEU A 262 -4.25 6.72 -5.67
C LEU A 262 -5.24 7.71 -5.02
N THR A 263 -5.76 7.43 -3.83
CA THR A 263 -6.87 8.17 -3.23
C THR A 263 -6.53 9.65 -3.04
N GLU A 264 -5.35 9.96 -2.52
CA GLU A 264 -4.92 11.36 -2.36
C GLU A 264 -4.78 12.07 -3.70
N ARG A 265 -4.17 11.43 -4.69
CA ARG A 265 -4.01 11.97 -6.04
C ARG A 265 -5.36 12.24 -6.70
N LYS A 266 -6.29 11.28 -6.69
CA LYS A 266 -7.64 11.45 -7.24
C LYS A 266 -8.41 12.56 -6.54
N ASN A 267 -8.33 12.64 -5.22
CA ASN A 267 -8.94 13.71 -4.45
C ASN A 267 -8.37 15.09 -4.80
N LEU A 268 -7.07 15.19 -5.06
CA LEU A 268 -6.44 16.43 -5.53
C LEU A 268 -6.88 16.76 -6.96
N GLU A 269 -6.94 15.78 -7.86
CA GLU A 269 -7.45 15.96 -9.22
C GLU A 269 -8.88 16.46 -9.21
N PHE A 270 -9.79 15.88 -8.43
CA PHE A 270 -11.17 16.36 -8.25
C PHE A 270 -11.24 17.79 -7.67
N LYS A 271 -10.38 18.11 -6.70
CA LYS A 271 -10.32 19.47 -6.15
C LYS A 271 -9.82 20.47 -7.18
N LEU A 272 -8.78 20.13 -7.94
CA LEU A 272 -8.23 20.98 -9.00
C LEU A 272 -9.28 21.23 -10.10
N GLU A 273 -9.99 20.19 -10.53
CA GLU A 273 -11.07 20.31 -11.51
C GLU A 273 -12.19 21.23 -10.98
N LYS A 274 -12.57 21.04 -9.71
CA LYS A 274 -13.55 21.91 -9.07
C LYS A 274 -13.07 23.35 -9.01
N TYR A 275 -11.83 23.63 -8.64
CA TYR A 275 -11.28 24.99 -8.60
C TYR A 275 -11.10 25.61 -9.99
N ALA A 276 -10.82 24.78 -11.00
CA ALA A 276 -10.71 25.26 -12.38
C ALA A 276 -12.05 25.77 -12.95
N HIS A 277 -13.20 25.25 -12.49
CA HIS A 277 -14.49 25.48 -13.09
C HIS A 277 -15.52 26.17 -12.18
N TYR A 278 -15.31 26.15 -10.87
CA TYR A 278 -16.26 26.71 -9.90
C TYR A 278 -15.62 27.78 -9.04
N ASP A 279 -16.43 28.79 -8.65
CA ASP A 279 -16.03 29.81 -7.68
C ASP A 279 -15.94 29.18 -6.28
N THR A 280 -14.81 29.35 -5.61
CA THR A 280 -14.53 28.72 -4.33
C THR A 280 -15.38 29.20 -3.17
N LEU A 281 -15.88 30.46 -3.26
CA LEU A 281 -16.72 31.04 -2.22
C LEU A 281 -18.17 30.62 -2.38
N THR A 282 -18.71 30.77 -3.59
CA THR A 282 -20.14 30.63 -3.85
C THR A 282 -20.55 29.26 -4.36
N GLY A 283 -19.60 28.45 -4.85
CA GLY A 283 -19.84 27.12 -5.37
C GLY A 283 -20.51 27.05 -6.75
N ILE A 284 -20.93 28.19 -7.35
CA ILE A 284 -21.43 28.24 -8.73
C ILE A 284 -20.28 28.29 -9.72
N SER A 285 -20.57 28.23 -11.03
CA SER A 285 -19.55 28.29 -12.08
C SER A 285 -18.69 29.56 -11.95
N ASN A 286 -17.41 29.43 -12.23
CA ASN A 286 -16.51 30.59 -12.24
C ASN A 286 -16.48 31.28 -13.62
N ARG A 287 -15.72 32.37 -13.70
CA ARG A 287 -15.51 33.12 -14.93
C ARG A 287 -15.03 32.27 -16.10
N ARG A 288 -14.10 31.33 -15.84
CA ARG A 288 -13.53 30.48 -16.88
C ARG A 288 -14.59 29.56 -17.49
N LEU A 289 -15.31 28.80 -16.66
CA LEU A 289 -16.36 27.90 -17.15
C LEU A 289 -17.50 28.68 -17.83
N PHE A 290 -17.78 29.91 -17.40
CA PHE A 290 -18.74 30.77 -18.05
C PHE A 290 -18.36 31.09 -19.50
N PHE A 291 -17.11 31.51 -19.76
CA PHE A 291 -16.67 31.84 -21.10
C PHE A 291 -16.59 30.58 -22.00
N GLU A 292 -16.08 29.46 -21.47
CA GLU A 292 -16.09 28.19 -22.19
C GLU A 292 -17.51 27.73 -22.58
N TYR A 293 -18.47 27.92 -21.68
CA TYR A 293 -19.89 27.63 -21.94
C TYR A 293 -20.48 28.55 -22.99
N LEU A 294 -20.26 29.87 -22.86
CA LEU A 294 -20.80 30.90 -23.78
C LEU A 294 -20.25 30.72 -25.21
N GLU A 295 -18.95 30.50 -25.37
CA GLU A 295 -18.32 30.20 -26.65
C GLU A 295 -18.92 28.95 -27.30
N ARG A 296 -19.07 27.88 -26.52
CA ARG A 296 -19.66 26.63 -27.00
C ARG A 296 -21.07 26.82 -27.53
N ILE A 297 -21.97 27.48 -26.76
CA ILE A 297 -23.36 27.65 -27.18
C ILE A 297 -23.50 28.58 -28.41
N ILE A 298 -22.60 29.53 -28.57
CA ILE A 298 -22.54 30.37 -29.78
C ILE A 298 -22.15 29.53 -30.98
N CYS A 299 -21.10 28.71 -30.90
CA CYS A 299 -20.66 27.82 -31.96
C CYS A 299 -21.73 26.77 -32.36
N GLU A 300 -22.34 26.10 -31.36
CA GLU A 300 -23.36 25.09 -31.61
C GLU A 300 -24.66 25.67 -32.25
N ARG A 301 -24.98 26.91 -31.99
CA ARG A 301 -26.26 27.54 -32.39
C ARG A 301 -26.16 28.44 -33.63
N GLY A 302 -24.95 28.71 -34.13
CA GLY A 302 -24.73 29.50 -35.33
C GLY A 302 -25.45 28.96 -36.58
N GLU A 303 -25.76 27.63 -36.59
CA GLU A 303 -26.45 26.99 -37.72
C GLU A 303 -27.99 26.85 -37.53
N GLU A 304 -28.55 27.00 -36.30
CA GLU A 304 -29.96 26.70 -35.99
C GLU A 304 -30.79 27.86 -35.45
N SER A 305 -30.44 29.12 -35.59
CA SER A 305 -31.23 30.30 -35.16
C SER A 305 -31.85 30.23 -33.74
N GLN A 306 -31.29 29.46 -32.82
CA GLN A 306 -31.82 29.38 -31.46
C GLN A 306 -31.31 30.55 -30.63
N LYS A 307 -32.25 31.36 -30.12
CA LYS A 307 -31.95 32.50 -29.26
C LYS A 307 -31.62 32.07 -27.82
N PHE A 308 -30.78 32.83 -27.18
CA PHE A 308 -30.57 32.82 -25.73
C PHE A 308 -30.37 34.24 -25.21
N SER A 309 -30.51 34.43 -23.91
CA SER A 309 -30.33 35.76 -23.27
C SER A 309 -29.24 35.72 -22.23
N LEU A 310 -28.31 36.65 -22.32
CA LEU A 310 -27.26 36.88 -21.35
C LEU A 310 -27.64 38.02 -20.42
N LEU A 311 -27.68 37.77 -19.12
CA LEU A 311 -27.85 38.75 -18.06
C LEU A 311 -26.51 38.99 -17.40
N TYR A 312 -26.02 40.21 -17.40
CA TYR A 312 -24.84 40.66 -16.68
C TYR A 312 -25.30 41.42 -15.43
N ILE A 313 -24.89 41.02 -14.26
CA ILE A 313 -25.41 41.43 -12.97
C ILE A 313 -24.28 41.96 -12.11
N ASP A 314 -24.43 43.14 -11.55
CA ASP A 314 -23.50 43.74 -10.60
C ASP A 314 -24.28 44.20 -9.35
N LEU A 315 -23.76 43.84 -8.16
CA LEU A 315 -24.41 44.13 -6.89
C LEU A 315 -24.17 45.57 -6.43
N ASP A 316 -25.20 46.38 -6.45
CA ASP A 316 -25.11 47.75 -5.98
C ASP A 316 -24.97 47.81 -4.45
N GLY A 317 -24.01 48.61 -3.99
CA GLY A 317 -23.76 48.77 -2.54
C GLY A 317 -22.94 47.70 -1.87
N PHE A 318 -22.45 46.65 -2.62
CA PHE A 318 -21.67 45.58 -2.05
C PHE A 318 -20.37 46.06 -1.35
N LYS A 319 -19.69 47.05 -1.94
CA LYS A 319 -18.51 47.67 -1.32
C LYS A 319 -18.85 48.30 0.05
N TYR A 320 -20.01 48.94 0.16
CA TYR A 320 -20.47 49.52 1.43
C TYR A 320 -20.69 48.44 2.50
N VAL A 321 -21.23 47.30 2.12
CA VAL A 321 -21.36 46.15 3.05
C VAL A 321 -20.02 45.74 3.57
N ASN A 322 -19.01 45.55 2.69
CA ASN A 322 -17.65 45.20 3.09
C ASN A 322 -17.02 46.26 4.01
N ASP A 323 -17.12 47.54 3.62
CA ASP A 323 -16.48 48.63 4.35
C ASP A 323 -17.12 48.87 5.74
N THR A 324 -18.41 48.54 5.88
CA THR A 324 -19.18 48.79 7.12
C THR A 324 -19.21 47.55 8.04
N HIS A 325 -19.36 46.36 7.48
CA HIS A 325 -19.65 45.12 8.22
C HIS A 325 -18.53 44.05 8.10
N GLY A 326 -17.47 44.37 7.34
CA GLY A 326 -16.34 43.47 7.14
C GLY A 326 -16.54 42.48 6.00
N HIS A 327 -15.45 41.82 5.59
CA HIS A 327 -15.43 40.88 4.47
C HIS A 327 -16.31 39.64 4.70
N GLU A 328 -16.43 39.15 5.95
CA GLU A 328 -17.31 38.03 6.28
C GLU A 328 -18.78 38.31 5.95
N ALA A 329 -19.22 39.55 6.15
CA ALA A 329 -20.58 39.98 5.78
C ALA A 329 -20.73 40.02 4.26
N GLY A 330 -19.73 40.54 3.55
CA GLY A 330 -19.71 40.52 2.09
C GLY A 330 -19.71 39.08 1.52
N ASP A 331 -18.91 38.17 2.07
CA ASP A 331 -18.93 36.78 1.66
C ASP A 331 -20.28 36.11 1.86
N ALA A 332 -20.95 36.37 2.99
CA ALA A 332 -22.30 35.88 3.25
C ALA A 332 -23.32 36.44 2.23
N VAL A 333 -23.20 37.71 1.84
CA VAL A 333 -24.02 38.32 0.77
C VAL A 333 -23.79 37.59 -0.55
N LEU A 334 -22.55 37.39 -0.97
CA LEU A 334 -22.22 36.72 -2.24
C LEU A 334 -22.78 35.30 -2.28
N ILE A 335 -22.62 34.52 -1.18
CA ILE A 335 -23.18 33.18 -1.07
C ILE A 335 -24.72 33.21 -1.15
N ALA A 336 -25.37 34.12 -0.46
CA ALA A 336 -26.83 34.25 -0.48
C ALA A 336 -27.35 34.59 -1.88
N ILE A 337 -26.71 35.54 -2.57
CA ILE A 337 -27.07 35.91 -3.94
C ILE A 337 -26.84 34.75 -4.92
N ALA A 338 -25.69 34.06 -4.85
CA ALA A 338 -25.44 32.89 -5.69
C ALA A 338 -26.52 31.81 -5.54
N ASN A 339 -26.97 31.55 -4.30
CA ASN A 339 -28.04 30.59 -4.03
C ASN A 339 -29.40 31.09 -4.58
N ARG A 340 -29.73 32.39 -4.48
CA ARG A 340 -30.95 32.97 -5.05
C ARG A 340 -30.95 32.86 -6.57
N LEU A 341 -29.83 33.16 -7.22
CA LEU A 341 -29.66 33.01 -8.66
C LEU A 341 -29.87 31.56 -9.09
N LEU A 342 -29.18 30.62 -8.41
CA LEU A 342 -29.26 29.19 -8.72
C LEU A 342 -30.71 28.65 -8.57
N GLN A 343 -31.43 29.06 -7.54
CA GLN A 343 -32.82 28.65 -7.31
C GLN A 343 -33.82 29.29 -8.29
N SER A 344 -33.43 30.38 -8.99
CA SER A 344 -34.29 31.11 -9.90
C SER A 344 -34.23 30.62 -11.34
N ILE A 345 -33.18 29.86 -11.70
CA ILE A 345 -32.94 29.35 -13.05
C ILE A 345 -33.38 27.88 -13.19
N ARG A 346 -33.56 27.45 -14.43
CA ARG A 346 -33.84 26.03 -14.78
C ARG A 346 -32.54 25.24 -14.91
N ASN A 347 -32.64 23.94 -14.89
CA ASN A 347 -31.48 23.05 -15.12
C ASN A 347 -30.82 23.25 -16.51
N THR A 348 -31.55 23.80 -17.45
CA THR A 348 -31.07 24.15 -18.81
C THR A 348 -30.33 25.45 -18.88
N ASP A 349 -30.49 26.33 -17.88
CA ASP A 349 -29.88 27.64 -17.83
C ASP A 349 -28.53 27.59 -17.12
N PHE A 350 -27.76 28.65 -17.18
CA PHE A 350 -26.43 28.68 -16.65
C PHE A 350 -26.23 29.91 -15.76
N VAL A 351 -25.53 29.74 -14.62
CA VAL A 351 -25.16 30.82 -13.70
C VAL A 351 -23.70 30.74 -13.32
N ALA A 352 -23.05 31.92 -13.26
CA ALA A 352 -21.67 32.05 -12.86
C ALA A 352 -21.39 33.31 -12.08
N ARG A 353 -20.31 33.28 -11.28
CA ARG A 353 -19.70 34.49 -10.69
C ARG A 353 -18.44 34.82 -11.52
N LEU A 354 -18.40 36.06 -12.02
CA LEU A 354 -17.31 36.51 -12.90
C LEU A 354 -16.15 37.13 -12.13
N GLY A 355 -16.40 37.57 -10.90
CA GLY A 355 -15.41 38.13 -9.97
C GLY A 355 -15.99 39.22 -9.11
N GLY A 356 -15.44 39.47 -7.94
CA GLY A 356 -15.96 40.50 -7.03
C GLY A 356 -17.45 40.32 -6.75
N ASP A 357 -18.25 41.33 -7.13
CA ASP A 357 -19.70 41.43 -7.02
C ASP A 357 -20.45 41.20 -8.34
N GLU A 358 -19.75 40.71 -9.37
CA GLU A 358 -20.28 40.47 -10.71
C GLU A 358 -20.74 39.02 -10.90
N PHE A 359 -21.96 38.85 -11.40
CA PHE A 359 -22.57 37.58 -11.77
C PHE A 359 -23.05 37.58 -13.21
N ALA A 360 -23.21 36.42 -13.80
CA ALA A 360 -23.82 36.24 -15.10
C ALA A 360 -24.82 35.09 -15.10
N VAL A 361 -25.92 35.28 -15.83
CA VAL A 361 -26.93 34.24 -16.07
C VAL A 361 -27.17 34.11 -17.58
N ILE A 362 -27.17 32.87 -18.09
CA ILE A 362 -27.57 32.57 -19.47
C ILE A 362 -28.88 31.81 -19.44
N LEU A 363 -29.93 32.44 -20.01
CA LEU A 363 -31.23 31.82 -20.18
C LEU A 363 -31.30 31.13 -21.54
N ASN A 364 -31.32 29.82 -21.55
CA ASN A 364 -31.36 29.02 -22.76
C ASN A 364 -32.77 28.93 -23.35
N GLY A 365 -32.87 28.94 -24.67
CA GLY A 365 -34.11 28.78 -25.42
C GLY A 365 -34.66 30.10 -25.99
N ASN A 366 -35.59 29.96 -26.94
CA ASN A 366 -36.18 31.07 -27.69
C ASN A 366 -37.28 31.77 -26.84
N GLN A 367 -36.85 32.62 -25.93
CA GLN A 367 -37.76 33.41 -25.07
C GLN A 367 -38.17 34.71 -25.74
N SER A 368 -39.44 35.14 -25.53
CA SER A 368 -39.87 36.44 -25.96
C SER A 368 -39.20 37.56 -25.14
N PHE A 369 -39.01 38.71 -25.73
CA PHE A 369 -38.47 39.88 -25.05
C PHE A 369 -39.17 40.18 -23.70
N SER A 370 -40.53 40.11 -23.68
CA SER A 370 -41.31 40.30 -22.47
C SER A 370 -41.06 39.21 -21.42
N ALA A 371 -40.82 37.96 -21.81
CA ALA A 371 -40.53 36.88 -20.88
C ALA A 371 -39.15 37.07 -20.22
N VAL A 372 -38.12 37.44 -20.98
CA VAL A 372 -36.78 37.74 -20.46
C VAL A 372 -36.84 38.94 -19.50
N GLN A 373 -37.58 40.00 -19.89
CA GLN A 373 -37.76 41.18 -19.05
C GLN A 373 -38.45 40.83 -17.73
N GLN A 374 -39.54 40.07 -17.77
CA GLN A 374 -40.26 39.65 -16.56
C GLN A 374 -39.41 38.76 -15.66
N PHE A 375 -38.64 37.86 -16.24
CA PHE A 375 -37.68 37.04 -15.47
C PHE A 375 -36.64 37.92 -14.77
N ALA A 376 -36.07 38.89 -15.49
CA ALA A 376 -35.06 39.78 -14.92
C ALA A 376 -35.64 40.67 -13.79
N ILE A 377 -36.90 41.12 -13.89
CA ILE A 377 -37.61 41.85 -12.81
C ILE A 377 -37.73 40.92 -11.59
N THR A 378 -38.25 39.70 -11.78
CA THR A 378 -38.40 38.75 -10.69
C THR A 378 -37.05 38.38 -10.02
N LEU A 379 -36.00 38.31 -10.82
CA LEU A 379 -34.65 38.04 -10.32
C LEU A 379 -34.09 39.20 -9.50
N HIS A 380 -34.29 40.43 -10.00
CA HIS A 380 -33.93 41.67 -9.28
C HIS A 380 -34.64 41.77 -7.93
N ASP A 381 -35.96 41.54 -7.89
CA ASP A 381 -36.75 41.57 -6.66
C ASP A 381 -36.23 40.55 -5.63
N LYS A 382 -35.86 39.34 -6.10
CA LYS A 382 -35.27 38.31 -5.25
C LYS A 382 -33.88 38.68 -4.72
N ILE A 383 -33.08 39.40 -5.51
CA ILE A 383 -31.76 39.86 -5.06
C ILE A 383 -31.95 40.88 -3.92
N GLU A 384 -32.94 41.76 -3.99
CA GLU A 384 -33.22 42.76 -3.00
C GLU A 384 -33.83 42.24 -1.68
N GLU A 385 -34.31 41.00 -1.66
CA GLU A 385 -34.78 40.40 -0.40
C GLU A 385 -33.72 40.50 0.71
N PRO A 386 -34.11 40.81 1.97
CA PRO A 386 -33.16 40.90 3.07
C PRO A 386 -32.38 39.59 3.28
N ILE A 387 -31.09 39.72 3.57
CA ILE A 387 -30.19 38.62 3.89
C ILE A 387 -29.97 38.63 5.42
N THR A 388 -30.40 37.59 6.08
CA THR A 388 -30.28 37.48 7.55
C THR A 388 -28.95 36.83 7.93
N MET A 389 -28.11 37.61 8.60
CA MET A 389 -26.88 37.18 9.22
C MET A 389 -26.89 37.68 10.68
N ALA A 390 -27.43 36.89 11.57
CA ALA A 390 -27.72 37.33 12.95
C ALA A 390 -26.49 37.99 13.64
N PRO A 391 -26.61 39.19 14.22
CA PRO A 391 -27.84 39.99 14.38
C PRO A 391 -28.14 40.92 13.21
N LEU A 392 -27.40 40.87 12.09
CA LEU A 392 -27.50 41.79 10.96
C LEU A 392 -28.59 41.39 9.96
N HIS A 393 -29.27 42.39 9.40
CA HIS A 393 -30.11 42.26 8.21
C HIS A 393 -29.50 43.14 7.11
N LEU A 394 -28.95 42.51 6.09
CA LEU A 394 -28.27 43.17 4.99
C LEU A 394 -29.16 43.19 3.76
N THR A 395 -29.18 44.29 3.04
CA THR A 395 -29.90 44.42 1.76
C THR A 395 -28.95 44.99 0.73
N VAL A 396 -28.91 44.36 -0.45
CA VAL A 396 -28.18 44.86 -1.61
C VAL A 396 -29.16 44.94 -2.78
N SER A 397 -28.93 45.85 -3.72
CA SER A 397 -29.66 45.90 -4.98
C SER A 397 -28.76 45.38 -6.10
N ALA A 398 -29.23 45.31 -7.33
CA ALA A 398 -28.45 44.93 -8.47
C ALA A 398 -28.78 45.76 -9.72
N SER A 399 -27.76 46.05 -10.49
CA SER A 399 -27.90 46.57 -11.85
C SER A 399 -27.76 45.43 -12.85
N ILE A 400 -28.78 45.13 -13.64
CA ILE A 400 -28.86 43.99 -14.55
C ILE A 400 -28.93 44.44 -16.01
N GLY A 401 -27.84 44.24 -16.77
CA GLY A 401 -27.81 44.47 -18.21
C GLY A 401 -28.07 43.17 -18.99
N ILE A 402 -28.88 43.27 -20.04
CA ILE A 402 -29.35 42.09 -20.79
C ILE A 402 -28.96 42.22 -22.26
N ALA A 403 -28.33 41.19 -22.84
CA ALA A 403 -28.06 41.04 -24.26
C ALA A 403 -28.71 39.76 -24.79
N ILE A 404 -29.34 39.85 -25.98
CA ILE A 404 -30.05 38.73 -26.61
C ILE A 404 -29.28 38.29 -27.85
N PHE A 405 -28.89 37.03 -27.89
CA PHE A 405 -28.26 36.43 -29.08
C PHE A 405 -29.31 36.05 -30.11
N PRO A 406 -29.08 36.30 -31.43
CA PRO A 406 -27.94 37.04 -32.03
C PRO A 406 -28.19 38.55 -32.11
N ASP A 407 -29.34 39.05 -31.74
CA ASP A 407 -29.79 40.42 -31.97
C ASP A 407 -28.87 41.47 -31.32
N SER A 408 -28.29 41.16 -30.18
CA SER A 408 -27.35 42.04 -29.44
C SER A 408 -25.87 41.72 -29.67
N GLY A 409 -25.53 40.75 -30.55
CA GLY A 409 -24.16 40.34 -30.87
C GLY A 409 -24.11 38.88 -31.27
N GLU A 410 -23.18 38.55 -32.19
CA GLU A 410 -23.00 37.21 -32.76
C GLU A 410 -21.75 36.49 -32.19
N ASP A 411 -20.97 37.19 -31.38
CA ASP A 411 -19.77 36.66 -30.71
C ASP A 411 -19.77 36.99 -29.21
N THR A 412 -18.94 36.27 -28.48
CA THR A 412 -18.80 36.36 -27.02
C THR A 412 -18.47 37.79 -26.56
N GLU A 413 -17.50 38.43 -27.24
CA GLU A 413 -17.02 39.77 -26.85
C GLU A 413 -18.10 40.83 -27.03
N THR A 414 -18.80 40.80 -28.16
CA THR A 414 -19.87 41.74 -28.49
C THR A 414 -21.07 41.58 -27.56
N LEU A 415 -21.47 40.32 -27.25
CA LEU A 415 -22.57 40.08 -26.30
C LEU A 415 -22.25 40.56 -24.91
N MET A 416 -21.08 40.24 -24.39
CA MET A 416 -20.62 40.66 -23.06
C MET A 416 -20.56 42.20 -22.96
N ARG A 417 -19.91 42.83 -23.94
CA ARG A 417 -19.82 44.30 -24.02
C ARG A 417 -21.18 44.95 -24.03
N ASN A 418 -22.13 44.44 -24.81
CA ASN A 418 -23.47 45.06 -24.95
C ASN A 418 -24.34 44.85 -23.70
N ALA A 419 -24.19 43.71 -23.02
CA ALA A 419 -24.78 43.47 -21.69
C ALA A 419 -24.20 44.45 -20.63
N ASP A 420 -22.87 44.62 -20.62
CA ASP A 420 -22.17 45.54 -19.72
C ASP A 420 -22.60 47.00 -19.98
N VAL A 421 -22.69 47.47 -21.24
CA VAL A 421 -23.18 48.81 -21.60
C VAL A 421 -24.59 49.03 -21.05
N ALA A 422 -25.49 48.04 -21.20
CA ALA A 422 -26.83 48.15 -20.68
C ALA A 422 -26.87 48.24 -19.13
N MET A 423 -26.05 47.47 -18.45
CA MET A 423 -25.86 47.47 -16.99
C MET A 423 -25.30 48.84 -16.53
N TYR A 424 -24.25 49.31 -17.20
CA TYR A 424 -23.62 50.60 -16.85
C TYR A 424 -24.55 51.81 -17.01
N ASP A 425 -25.45 51.76 -17.98
CA ASP A 425 -26.47 52.79 -18.14
C ASP A 425 -27.41 52.87 -16.93
N ILE A 426 -27.76 51.73 -16.29
CA ILE A 426 -28.53 51.71 -15.06
C ILE A 426 -27.76 52.36 -13.92
N LYS A 427 -26.49 52.00 -13.78
CA LYS A 427 -25.62 52.56 -12.72
C LYS A 427 -25.51 54.09 -12.81
N LYS A 428 -25.47 54.64 -14.03
CA LYS A 428 -25.47 56.11 -14.24
C LYS A 428 -26.78 56.80 -13.89
N ASN A 429 -27.91 56.10 -14.02
CA ASN A 429 -29.26 56.67 -13.84
C ASN A 429 -29.87 56.38 -12.46
N GLY A 430 -29.06 56.07 -11.45
CA GLY A 430 -29.53 55.95 -10.07
C GLY A 430 -29.35 54.57 -9.43
N LYS A 431 -28.78 53.56 -10.16
CA LYS A 431 -28.60 52.17 -9.72
C LYS A 431 -29.92 51.41 -9.50
N GLY A 432 -29.85 50.14 -9.35
CA GLY A 432 -30.98 49.26 -9.08
C GLY A 432 -31.98 49.21 -10.25
N GLY A 433 -31.98 48.10 -10.97
CA GLY A 433 -32.93 47.93 -12.07
C GLY A 433 -32.40 47.05 -13.20
N ILE A 434 -33.14 47.00 -14.27
CA ILE A 434 -32.86 46.16 -15.43
C ILE A 434 -32.87 46.98 -16.72
N LYS A 435 -32.02 46.63 -17.68
CA LYS A 435 -32.02 47.18 -19.02
C LYS A 435 -31.64 46.15 -20.06
N ILE A 436 -32.47 46.07 -21.12
CA ILE A 436 -32.13 45.28 -22.29
C ILE A 436 -31.40 46.19 -23.29
N TYR A 437 -30.27 45.70 -23.80
CA TYR A 437 -29.51 46.40 -24.82
C TYR A 437 -30.35 46.53 -26.09
N SER A 438 -30.45 47.73 -26.61
CA SER A 438 -31.06 48.02 -27.91
C SER A 438 -30.06 48.79 -28.75
N LYS A 439 -29.78 48.32 -29.98
CA LYS A 439 -29.04 49.13 -30.95
C LYS A 439 -29.79 50.46 -31.09
N GLN A 440 -29.18 51.57 -30.70
CA GLN A 440 -29.70 52.90 -31.11
C GLN A 440 -29.60 52.96 -32.62
N VAL A 441 -30.76 53.00 -33.29
CA VAL A 441 -30.82 53.32 -34.71
C VAL A 441 -30.44 54.79 -34.79
N GLN A 442 -29.23 55.05 -35.30
CA GLN A 442 -28.84 56.44 -35.66
C GLN A 442 -29.57 56.86 -36.93
#